data_ad48e198f0de249701a96d8b8c11713c
#
_entry.id   ad48e198f0de249701a96d8b8c11713c
#
_cell.length_a   1.000
_cell.length_b   1.000
_cell.length_c   1.000
_cell.angle_alpha   90.00
_cell.angle_beta   90.00
_cell.angle_gamma   90.00
#
_symmetry.space_group_name_H-M   'P 1'
#
loop_
_entity.id
_entity.type
_entity.pdbx_description
1 polymer ?
#
loop_
_entity_poly.entity_id
_entity_poly.type
_entity_poly.pdbx_seq_one_letter_code
_entity_poly.pdbx_strand_id
1 'polypeptide(L)'
;MQQTDLKTRNQLEHLNPKGAYAELGNLLRLRFAAKDLRLFAPRAVKSQLNGAERTRFRGRGMDFEEVRLYQAGDDVRSIDWRVTARTQVPHTKLYREERERPVYIFVDQRASLFFGSQHCFKSVLATHIGSNIAWAALNNGDRIGGLVFGDNNQRDIKPRRSKHAVLELLHQLHEFNHQLNSPIASPDAKTLVSVLSDARRIAKPGCALFIVSDFHDYDQFCEQQLFELARHTDVTLIHVFDPLEQALKSNARLSVSDGVNRLQLPTDNADFQQAYENAFNDHVGFLSNSAKRLGITLLSYATVDNLQLMLRERFAAKK
;
A
#
# COMPACT_ATOMS: atom_id res chain seq x y z
N MET A 1 0.12 -30.13 10.55
CA MET A 1 0.50 -28.69 10.33
C MET A 1 1.43 -28.52 9.14
N GLN A 2 2.52 -29.25 8.98
CA GLN A 2 3.51 -29.07 7.89
C GLN A 2 2.98 -29.32 6.46
N GLN A 3 2.07 -30.27 6.22
CA GLN A 3 1.55 -30.57 4.86
C GLN A 3 0.56 -29.51 4.34
N THR A 4 -0.16 -28.83 5.22
CA THR A 4 -1.11 -27.78 4.84
C THR A 4 -0.33 -26.51 4.44
N ASP A 5 0.78 -26.22 5.12
CA ASP A 5 1.66 -25.09 4.80
C ASP A 5 2.37 -25.26 3.44
N LEU A 6 2.82 -26.46 3.11
CA LEU A 6 3.45 -26.75 1.82
C LEU A 6 2.49 -26.59 0.63
N LYS A 7 1.24 -27.09 0.75
CA LYS A 7 0.22 -26.90 -0.30
C LYS A 7 -0.14 -25.44 -0.50
N THR A 8 -0.26 -24.69 0.57
CA THR A 8 -0.55 -23.25 0.53
C THR A 8 0.62 -22.48 -0.08
N ARG A 9 1.85 -22.84 0.24
CA ARG A 9 3.07 -22.21 -0.31
C ARG A 9 3.16 -22.43 -1.83
N ASN A 10 2.94 -23.64 -2.33
CA ASN A 10 2.96 -23.95 -3.76
C ASN A 10 1.83 -23.23 -4.52
N GLN A 11 0.65 -23.09 -3.92
CA GLN A 11 -0.47 -22.35 -4.54
C GLN A 11 -0.20 -20.84 -4.65
N LEU A 12 0.62 -20.27 -3.78
CA LEU A 12 0.95 -18.85 -3.79
C LEU A 12 2.12 -18.51 -4.72
N GLU A 13 3.00 -19.45 -4.99
CA GLU A 13 4.14 -19.22 -5.91
C GLU A 13 3.69 -18.84 -7.33
N HIS A 14 2.56 -19.36 -7.79
CA HIS A 14 2.00 -19.01 -9.09
C HIS A 14 1.45 -17.57 -9.16
N LEU A 15 1.26 -16.91 -8.01
CA LEU A 15 0.72 -15.56 -7.91
C LEU A 15 1.82 -14.51 -7.71
N ASN A 16 3.08 -14.92 -7.62
CA ASN A 16 4.20 -14.00 -7.56
C ASN A 16 4.38 -13.25 -8.90
N PRO A 17 4.85 -12.00 -8.85
CA PRO A 17 5.09 -11.22 -10.05
C PRO A 17 6.17 -11.87 -10.93
N LYS A 18 5.98 -11.84 -12.26
CA LYS A 18 6.91 -12.40 -13.24
C LYS A 18 6.94 -11.57 -14.52
N GLY A 19 8.12 -11.48 -15.14
CA GLY A 19 8.29 -10.84 -16.44
C GLY A 19 8.28 -9.32 -16.41
N ALA A 20 8.22 -8.73 -17.61
CA ALA A 20 8.29 -7.28 -17.81
C ALA A 20 6.91 -6.59 -17.75
N TYR A 21 5.83 -7.35 -17.94
CA TYR A 21 4.46 -6.86 -18.01
C TYR A 21 3.52 -7.62 -17.10
N ALA A 22 2.59 -6.88 -16.47
CA ALA A 22 1.60 -7.44 -15.58
C ALA A 22 0.38 -7.95 -16.36
N GLU A 23 0.05 -9.23 -16.20
CA GLU A 23 -1.12 -9.87 -16.81
C GLU A 23 -2.39 -9.60 -15.99
N LEU A 24 -3.41 -9.01 -16.59
CA LEU A 24 -4.68 -8.71 -15.91
C LEU A 24 -5.31 -9.94 -15.26
N GLY A 25 -5.22 -11.11 -15.91
CA GLY A 25 -5.71 -12.38 -15.37
C GLY A 25 -5.05 -12.76 -14.05
N ASN A 26 -3.74 -12.50 -13.92
CA ASN A 26 -3.00 -12.76 -12.68
C ASN A 26 -3.41 -11.77 -11.59
N LEU A 27 -3.55 -10.47 -11.90
CA LEU A 27 -4.04 -9.46 -10.95
C LEU A 27 -5.43 -9.79 -10.39
N LEU A 28 -6.32 -10.31 -11.23
CA LEU A 28 -7.65 -10.77 -10.79
C LEU A 28 -7.57 -11.97 -9.83
N ARG A 29 -6.62 -12.88 -10.04
CA ARG A 29 -6.40 -14.05 -9.16
C ARG A 29 -5.85 -13.68 -7.79
N LEU A 30 -5.17 -12.54 -7.65
CA LEU A 30 -4.65 -12.06 -6.37
C LEU A 30 -5.72 -11.90 -5.29
N ARG A 31 -7.01 -11.81 -5.67
CA ARG A 31 -8.14 -11.81 -4.73
C ARG A 31 -8.11 -12.99 -3.75
N PHE A 32 -7.59 -14.13 -4.18
CA PHE A 32 -7.51 -15.33 -3.35
C PHE A 32 -6.35 -15.25 -2.37
N ALA A 33 -5.20 -14.70 -2.77
CA ALA A 33 -4.05 -14.49 -1.91
C ALA A 33 -4.32 -13.39 -0.86
N ALA A 34 -5.03 -12.35 -1.26
CA ALA A 34 -5.33 -11.19 -0.41
C ALA A 34 -6.44 -11.46 0.64
N LYS A 35 -7.10 -12.63 0.62
CA LYS A 35 -8.24 -12.92 1.52
C LYS A 35 -7.88 -12.86 3.00
N ASP A 36 -6.66 -13.30 3.33
CA ASP A 36 -6.19 -13.42 4.72
C ASP A 36 -5.37 -12.20 5.16
N LEU A 37 -5.16 -11.22 4.27
CA LEU A 37 -4.40 -10.00 4.59
C LEU A 37 -5.26 -9.02 5.39
N ARG A 38 -4.69 -8.52 6.51
CA ARG A 38 -5.25 -7.47 7.35
C ARG A 38 -4.35 -6.26 7.30
N LEU A 39 -4.74 -5.25 6.54
CA LEU A 39 -3.94 -4.04 6.34
C LEU A 39 -3.75 -3.25 7.64
N PHE A 40 -4.68 -3.39 8.57
CA PHE A 40 -4.69 -2.68 9.85
C PHE A 40 -4.89 -3.66 10.99
N ALA A 41 -4.24 -3.39 12.13
CA ALA A 41 -4.57 -4.08 13.36
C ALA A 41 -6.04 -3.80 13.74
N PRO A 42 -6.78 -4.78 14.29
CA PRO A 42 -8.09 -4.53 14.84
C PRO A 42 -7.98 -3.39 15.86
N ARG A 43 -8.62 -2.26 15.58
CA ARG A 43 -8.69 -1.19 16.58
C ARG A 43 -9.55 -1.69 17.74
N ALA A 44 -8.93 -1.99 18.86
CA ALA A 44 -9.64 -1.98 20.12
C ALA A 44 -10.13 -0.54 20.34
N VAL A 45 -11.38 -0.28 20.05
CA VAL A 45 -12.01 0.98 20.44
C VAL A 45 -12.12 0.94 21.96
N LYS A 46 -11.13 1.50 22.65
CA LYS A 46 -11.33 1.93 24.02
C LYS A 46 -12.36 3.05 23.91
N SER A 47 -13.61 2.73 24.18
CA SER A 47 -14.64 3.71 24.47
C SER A 47 -14.18 4.50 25.71
N GLN A 48 -13.41 5.55 25.49
CA GLN A 48 -13.25 6.58 26.51
C GLN A 48 -14.47 7.51 26.41
N LEU A 49 -15.56 7.07 27.02
CA LEU A 49 -16.63 7.96 27.46
C LEU A 49 -16.12 8.76 28.65
N ASN A 50 -15.29 9.75 28.40
CA ASN A 50 -15.07 10.87 29.29
C ASN A 50 -15.29 12.15 28.50
N GLY A 51 -16.38 12.87 28.83
CA GLY A 51 -16.61 14.22 28.33
C GLY A 51 -17.80 14.33 27.38
N ALA A 52 -18.81 15.01 27.87
CA ALA A 52 -20.02 15.36 27.17
C ALA A 52 -19.75 16.24 25.95
N GLU A 53 -19.67 15.63 24.78
CA GLU A 53 -19.98 16.32 23.53
C GLU A 53 -20.98 15.49 22.74
N ARG A 54 -22.19 16.07 22.65
CA ARG A 54 -23.31 15.55 21.88
C ARG A 54 -22.97 15.60 20.40
N THR A 55 -22.39 14.55 19.83
CA THR A 55 -22.36 14.40 18.38
C THR A 55 -23.71 13.91 17.89
N ARG A 56 -24.51 14.82 17.32
CA ARG A 56 -25.72 14.54 16.56
C ARG A 56 -25.39 13.93 15.22
N PHE A 57 -24.78 12.75 15.17
CA PHE A 57 -24.63 12.02 13.91
C PHE A 57 -25.39 10.70 13.98
N ARG A 58 -26.59 10.69 13.40
CA ARG A 58 -27.21 9.47 12.89
C ARG A 58 -26.42 9.04 11.66
N GLY A 59 -25.33 8.27 11.82
CA GLY A 59 -24.54 7.69 10.74
C GLY A 59 -24.91 6.22 10.55
N ARG A 60 -25.09 5.80 9.32
CA ARG A 60 -25.10 4.40 8.90
C ARG A 60 -23.74 3.78 9.31
N GLY A 61 -23.76 2.66 10.04
CA GLY A 61 -22.56 1.89 10.37
C GLY A 61 -22.33 1.70 11.87
N MET A 62 -23.39 1.49 12.66
CA MET A 62 -23.26 1.00 14.02
C MET A 62 -23.67 -0.46 14.04
N ASP A 63 -22.70 -1.36 14.19
CA ASP A 63 -22.96 -2.77 14.44
C ASP A 63 -23.17 -3.01 15.94
N PHE A 64 -24.17 -3.83 16.25
CA PHE A 64 -24.41 -4.28 17.61
C PHE A 64 -23.19 -5.11 18.09
N GLU A 65 -22.57 -4.69 19.20
CA GLU A 65 -21.41 -5.39 19.76
C GLU A 65 -21.83 -6.32 20.90
N GLU A 66 -22.46 -5.75 21.94
CA GLU A 66 -22.89 -6.51 23.10
C GLU A 66 -23.97 -5.77 23.91
N VAL A 67 -24.55 -6.48 24.89
CA VAL A 67 -25.43 -5.90 25.88
C VAL A 67 -24.72 -5.92 27.24
N ARG A 68 -24.60 -4.78 27.90
CA ARG A 68 -24.09 -4.68 29.26
C ARG A 68 -25.12 -4.07 30.23
N LEU A 69 -24.85 -4.16 31.49
CA LEU A 69 -25.67 -3.47 32.52
C LEU A 69 -25.62 -1.95 32.28
N TYR A 70 -26.78 -1.31 32.37
CA TYR A 70 -26.90 0.13 32.29
C TYR A 70 -26.13 0.80 33.45
N GLN A 71 -25.39 1.83 33.13
CA GLN A 71 -24.69 2.67 34.12
C GLN A 71 -25.23 4.10 34.06
N ALA A 72 -25.24 4.76 35.21
CA ALA A 72 -25.67 6.16 35.27
C ALA A 72 -24.82 7.04 34.33
N GLY A 73 -25.49 7.69 33.37
CA GLY A 73 -24.85 8.47 32.31
C GLY A 73 -24.97 7.85 30.92
N ASP A 74 -25.37 6.59 30.78
CA ASP A 74 -25.68 5.98 29.48
C ASP A 74 -26.95 6.60 28.87
N ASP A 75 -27.00 6.64 27.51
CA ASP A 75 -28.19 7.11 26.81
C ASP A 75 -29.37 6.13 27.02
N VAL A 76 -30.42 6.60 27.62
CA VAL A 76 -31.67 5.84 27.89
C VAL A 76 -32.27 5.24 26.61
N ARG A 77 -32.02 5.85 25.44
CA ARG A 77 -32.49 5.37 24.13
C ARG A 77 -31.79 4.10 23.67
N SER A 78 -30.61 3.79 24.22
CA SER A 78 -29.85 2.59 23.91
C SER A 78 -30.23 1.40 24.82
N ILE A 79 -31.18 1.54 25.75
CA ILE A 79 -31.66 0.45 26.60
C ILE A 79 -32.25 -0.68 25.72
N ASP A 80 -31.80 -1.91 25.97
CA ASP A 80 -32.44 -3.10 25.41
C ASP A 80 -33.60 -3.54 26.28
N TRP A 81 -34.79 -3.05 26.00
CA TRP A 81 -36.01 -3.35 26.74
C TRP A 81 -36.35 -4.85 26.75
N ARG A 82 -35.94 -5.61 25.75
CA ARG A 82 -36.18 -7.05 25.67
C ARG A 82 -35.32 -7.82 26.68
N VAL A 83 -34.05 -7.47 26.78
CA VAL A 83 -33.15 -8.08 27.77
C VAL A 83 -33.52 -7.59 29.19
N THR A 84 -33.77 -6.30 29.34
CA THR A 84 -34.21 -5.68 30.61
C THR A 84 -35.48 -6.33 31.15
N ALA A 85 -36.47 -6.59 30.31
CA ALA A 85 -37.73 -7.25 30.75
C ALA A 85 -37.50 -8.69 31.25
N ARG A 86 -36.50 -9.40 30.68
CA ARG A 86 -36.18 -10.78 31.08
C ARG A 86 -35.34 -10.84 32.35
N THR A 87 -34.40 -9.90 32.51
CA THR A 87 -33.44 -9.89 33.63
C THR A 87 -33.87 -9.04 34.79
N GLN A 88 -34.89 -8.19 34.59
CA GLN A 88 -35.41 -7.18 35.52
C GLN A 88 -34.36 -6.15 35.96
N VAL A 89 -33.24 -6.07 35.26
CA VAL A 89 -32.18 -5.07 35.46
C VAL A 89 -31.93 -4.34 34.15
N PRO A 90 -31.84 -3.01 34.14
CA PRO A 90 -31.63 -2.24 32.93
C PRO A 90 -30.33 -2.64 32.23
N HIS A 91 -30.42 -2.94 30.94
CA HIS A 91 -29.30 -3.26 30.08
C HIS A 91 -29.25 -2.28 28.91
N THR A 92 -28.05 -1.86 28.54
CA THR A 92 -27.82 -1.00 27.39
C THR A 92 -27.09 -1.74 26.25
N LYS A 93 -27.49 -1.44 25.02
CA LYS A 93 -26.83 -1.94 23.81
C LYS A 93 -25.57 -1.13 23.56
N LEU A 94 -24.44 -1.79 23.48
CA LEU A 94 -23.22 -1.21 22.96
C LEU A 94 -23.18 -1.42 21.45
N TYR A 95 -22.92 -0.34 20.76
CA TYR A 95 -22.73 -0.36 19.32
C TYR A 95 -21.28 -0.03 19.01
N ARG A 96 -20.69 -0.82 18.14
CA ARG A 96 -19.39 -0.53 17.55
C ARG A 96 -19.60 0.35 16.34
N GLU A 97 -18.99 1.53 16.32
CA GLU A 97 -18.93 2.33 15.10
C GLU A 97 -17.96 1.67 14.11
N GLU A 98 -18.51 0.96 13.12
CA GLU A 98 -17.72 0.47 11.99
C GLU A 98 -17.39 1.68 11.10
N ARG A 99 -16.26 2.34 11.38
CA ARG A 99 -15.75 3.40 10.51
C ARG A 99 -15.09 2.76 9.30
N GLU A 100 -15.81 2.74 8.19
CA GLU A 100 -15.20 2.48 6.88
C GLU A 100 -14.03 3.45 6.69
N ARG A 101 -12.84 2.91 6.54
CA ARG A 101 -11.65 3.71 6.32
C ARG A 101 -11.38 3.81 4.82
N PRO A 102 -11.32 5.01 4.23
CA PRO A 102 -10.87 5.13 2.87
C PRO A 102 -9.39 4.69 2.77
N VAL A 103 -9.12 3.76 1.86
CA VAL A 103 -7.78 3.29 1.53
C VAL A 103 -7.44 3.84 0.15
N TYR A 104 -6.39 4.64 0.09
CA TYR A 104 -5.83 5.15 -1.15
C TYR A 104 -4.55 4.40 -1.49
N ILE A 105 -4.41 4.00 -2.74
CA ILE A 105 -3.29 3.22 -3.24
C ILE A 105 -2.67 3.98 -4.41
N PHE A 106 -1.52 4.59 -4.18
CA PHE A 106 -0.77 5.31 -5.19
C PHE A 106 0.31 4.40 -5.74
N VAL A 107 0.31 4.17 -7.03
CA VAL A 107 1.24 3.25 -7.69
C VAL A 107 1.98 3.96 -8.79
N ASP A 108 3.28 3.98 -8.65
CA ASP A 108 4.21 4.52 -9.63
C ASP A 108 4.36 3.55 -10.81
N GLN A 109 4.22 4.09 -12.01
CA GLN A 109 4.44 3.42 -13.29
C GLN A 109 5.26 4.34 -14.22
N ARG A 110 6.21 5.10 -13.65
CA ARG A 110 7.15 5.91 -14.44
C ARG A 110 8.23 5.03 -15.06
N ALA A 111 8.95 5.57 -16.02
CA ALA A 111 9.99 4.87 -16.76
C ALA A 111 11.08 4.24 -15.87
N SER A 112 11.40 4.87 -14.72
CA SER A 112 12.36 4.35 -13.74
C SER A 112 11.99 2.97 -13.18
N LEU A 113 10.70 2.62 -13.18
CA LEU A 113 10.22 1.32 -12.73
C LEU A 113 10.26 0.25 -13.82
N PHE A 114 10.51 0.62 -15.10
CA PHE A 114 10.62 -0.35 -16.18
C PHE A 114 12.02 -0.99 -16.20
N PHE A 115 12.37 -1.58 -15.07
CA PHE A 115 13.65 -2.23 -14.86
C PHE A 115 13.50 -3.46 -13.95
N GLY A 116 14.28 -4.49 -14.24
CA GLY A 116 14.40 -5.69 -13.44
C GLY A 116 15.44 -6.64 -14.01
N SER A 117 16.22 -7.28 -13.16
CA SER A 117 17.35 -8.12 -13.58
C SER A 117 17.07 -9.62 -13.60
N GLN A 118 15.99 -10.08 -12.91
CA GLN A 118 15.74 -11.52 -12.74
C GLN A 118 14.25 -11.87 -12.91
N HIS A 119 13.46 -11.88 -11.83
CA HIS A 119 12.12 -12.47 -11.81
C HIS A 119 11.08 -11.60 -12.49
N CYS A 120 11.06 -10.32 -12.18
CA CYS A 120 10.12 -9.35 -12.75
C CYS A 120 10.70 -7.94 -12.76
N PHE A 121 10.03 -7.05 -13.48
CA PHE A 121 10.34 -5.63 -13.41
C PHE A 121 9.72 -4.97 -12.17
N LYS A 122 10.33 -3.87 -11.69
CA LYS A 122 9.81 -3.09 -10.56
C LYS A 122 8.37 -2.63 -10.80
N SER A 123 8.03 -2.25 -12.03
CA SER A 123 6.66 -1.85 -12.44
C SER A 123 5.64 -2.97 -12.24
N VAL A 124 6.02 -4.23 -12.54
CA VAL A 124 5.18 -5.41 -12.34
C VAL A 124 5.03 -5.70 -10.84
N LEU A 125 6.13 -5.62 -10.09
CA LEU A 125 6.13 -5.77 -8.63
C LEU A 125 5.20 -4.75 -7.98
N ALA A 126 5.32 -3.45 -8.34
CA ALA A 126 4.47 -2.36 -7.83
C ALA A 126 2.98 -2.60 -8.17
N THR A 127 2.69 -3.04 -9.40
CA THR A 127 1.33 -3.41 -9.84
C THR A 127 0.75 -4.55 -9.00
N HIS A 128 1.52 -5.60 -8.71
CA HIS A 128 1.09 -6.71 -7.87
C HIS A 128 0.86 -6.30 -6.42
N ILE A 129 1.74 -5.45 -5.86
CA ILE A 129 1.59 -4.90 -4.50
C ILE A 129 0.29 -4.10 -4.40
N GLY A 130 0.09 -3.13 -5.29
CA GLY A 130 -1.11 -2.30 -5.33
C GLY A 130 -2.39 -3.12 -5.45
N SER A 131 -2.36 -4.16 -6.31
CA SER A 131 -3.50 -5.07 -6.51
C SER A 131 -3.81 -5.91 -5.27
N ASN A 132 -2.79 -6.45 -4.57
CA ASN A 132 -2.98 -7.18 -3.31
C ASN A 132 -3.60 -6.29 -2.23
N ILE A 133 -3.11 -5.05 -2.07
CA ILE A 133 -3.65 -4.09 -1.11
C ILE A 133 -5.10 -3.75 -1.45
N ALA A 134 -5.43 -3.53 -2.73
CA ALA A 134 -6.80 -3.24 -3.16
C ALA A 134 -7.77 -4.38 -2.85
N TRP A 135 -7.40 -5.62 -3.14
CA TRP A 135 -8.20 -6.79 -2.80
C TRP A 135 -8.32 -6.99 -1.28
N ALA A 136 -7.24 -6.79 -0.52
CA ALA A 136 -7.26 -6.87 0.93
C ALA A 136 -8.19 -5.82 1.55
N ALA A 137 -8.11 -4.57 1.11
CA ALA A 137 -8.98 -3.49 1.56
C ALA A 137 -10.47 -3.80 1.30
N LEU A 138 -10.80 -4.31 0.08
CA LEU A 138 -12.17 -4.72 -0.23
C LEU A 138 -12.66 -5.85 0.69
N ASN A 139 -11.81 -6.87 0.93
CA ASN A 139 -12.15 -7.99 1.81
C ASN A 139 -12.35 -7.56 3.26
N ASN A 140 -11.67 -6.50 3.69
CA ASN A 140 -11.83 -5.91 5.03
C ASN A 140 -13.01 -4.94 5.14
N GLY A 141 -13.75 -4.71 4.04
CA GLY A 141 -14.91 -3.82 4.04
C GLY A 141 -14.59 -2.34 3.82
N ASP A 142 -13.34 -2.01 3.54
CA ASP A 142 -12.89 -0.62 3.34
C ASP A 142 -13.30 -0.04 1.98
N ARG A 143 -13.25 1.29 1.86
CA ARG A 143 -13.45 2.01 0.60
C ARG A 143 -12.12 2.12 -0.11
N ILE A 144 -12.06 1.67 -1.37
CA ILE A 144 -10.85 1.64 -2.17
C ILE A 144 -10.89 2.77 -3.19
N GLY A 145 -9.85 3.58 -3.21
CA GLY A 145 -9.51 4.53 -4.26
C GLY A 145 -8.03 4.46 -4.55
N GLY A 146 -7.55 5.21 -5.53
CA GLY A 146 -6.14 5.19 -5.85
C GLY A 146 -5.73 6.20 -6.89
N LEU A 147 -4.43 6.28 -7.12
CA LEU A 147 -3.81 7.05 -8.16
C LEU A 147 -2.78 6.17 -8.86
N VAL A 148 -2.91 5.97 -10.14
CA VAL A 148 -1.86 5.39 -10.99
C VAL A 148 -1.23 6.52 -11.77
N PHE A 149 0.09 6.64 -11.70
CA PHE A 149 0.82 7.72 -12.35
C PHE A 149 2.03 7.20 -13.14
N GLY A 150 2.17 7.72 -14.32
CA GLY A 150 3.32 7.55 -15.20
C GLY A 150 4.05 8.88 -15.40
N ASP A 151 4.98 8.94 -16.31
CA ASP A 151 5.76 10.16 -16.59
C ASP A 151 4.89 11.33 -17.05
N ASN A 152 3.94 11.09 -17.95
CA ASN A 152 3.16 12.14 -18.61
C ASN A 152 1.69 12.20 -18.19
N ASN A 153 1.19 11.18 -17.53
CA ASN A 153 -0.24 11.06 -17.22
C ASN A 153 -0.47 10.46 -15.84
N GLN A 154 -1.68 10.61 -15.35
CA GLN A 154 -2.15 9.96 -14.14
C GLN A 154 -3.65 9.70 -14.20
N ARG A 155 -4.11 8.72 -13.44
CA ARG A 155 -5.54 8.38 -13.28
C ARG A 155 -5.90 8.29 -11.82
N ASP A 156 -6.89 9.09 -11.43
CA ASP A 156 -7.47 9.09 -10.09
C ASP A 156 -8.72 8.21 -10.04
N ILE A 157 -8.74 7.28 -9.12
CA ILE A 157 -9.87 6.39 -8.84
C ILE A 157 -10.51 6.82 -7.52
N LYS A 158 -11.75 7.30 -7.59
CA LYS A 158 -12.49 7.77 -6.41
C LYS A 158 -12.80 6.63 -5.45
N PRO A 159 -12.64 6.83 -4.12
CA PRO A 159 -12.83 5.77 -3.14
C PRO A 159 -14.29 5.29 -3.07
N ARG A 160 -14.48 3.98 -3.34
CA ARG A 160 -15.79 3.31 -3.26
C ARG A 160 -15.64 1.95 -2.61
N ARG A 161 -16.62 1.51 -1.82
CA ARG A 161 -16.73 0.15 -1.29
C ARG A 161 -17.38 -0.74 -2.34
N SER A 162 -16.66 -1.06 -3.39
CA SER A 162 -17.19 -1.89 -4.47
C SER A 162 -16.09 -2.65 -5.19
N LYS A 163 -16.43 -3.85 -5.65
CA LYS A 163 -15.56 -4.64 -6.52
C LYS A 163 -15.20 -3.86 -7.80
N HIS A 164 -16.11 -3.00 -8.27
CA HIS A 164 -15.89 -2.19 -9.46
C HIS A 164 -14.69 -1.23 -9.28
N ALA A 165 -14.55 -0.60 -8.11
CA ALA A 165 -13.41 0.28 -7.84
C ALA A 165 -12.07 -0.47 -7.87
N VAL A 166 -12.04 -1.71 -7.34
CA VAL A 166 -10.85 -2.56 -7.45
C VAL A 166 -10.56 -2.89 -8.90
N LEU A 167 -11.56 -3.35 -9.66
CA LEU A 167 -11.40 -3.69 -11.08
C LEU A 167 -10.93 -2.51 -11.92
N GLU A 168 -11.45 -1.31 -11.64
CA GLU A 168 -11.02 -0.06 -12.28
C GLU A 168 -9.54 0.21 -11.99
N LEU A 169 -9.11 0.08 -10.73
CA LEU A 169 -7.69 0.23 -10.35
C LEU A 169 -6.80 -0.80 -11.07
N LEU A 170 -7.19 -2.08 -11.06
CA LEU A 170 -6.41 -3.13 -11.73
C LEU A 170 -6.29 -2.91 -13.23
N HIS A 171 -7.36 -2.43 -13.85
CA HIS A 171 -7.36 -2.09 -15.28
C HIS A 171 -6.41 -0.94 -15.57
N GLN A 172 -6.45 0.13 -14.77
CA GLN A 172 -5.52 1.24 -14.93
C GLN A 172 -4.06 0.82 -14.69
N LEU A 173 -3.80 0.00 -13.66
CA LEU A 173 -2.47 -0.55 -13.42
C LEU A 173 -1.95 -1.36 -14.61
N HIS A 174 -2.80 -2.20 -15.20
CA HIS A 174 -2.47 -2.98 -16.40
C HIS A 174 -2.18 -2.08 -17.60
N GLU A 175 -3.03 -1.10 -17.87
CA GLU A 175 -2.85 -0.16 -18.98
C GLU A 175 -1.55 0.63 -18.86
N PHE A 176 -1.29 1.25 -17.71
CA PHE A 176 -0.06 2.02 -17.46
C PHE A 176 1.18 1.14 -17.58
N ASN A 177 1.15 -0.08 -17.03
CA ASN A 177 2.25 -1.01 -17.12
C ASN A 177 2.60 -1.38 -18.58
N HIS A 178 1.60 -1.53 -19.45
CA HIS A 178 1.80 -1.85 -20.86
C HIS A 178 2.17 -0.65 -21.72
N GLN A 179 1.99 0.59 -21.23
CA GLN A 179 2.51 1.79 -21.90
C GLN A 179 4.03 1.92 -21.78
N LEU A 180 4.66 1.19 -20.87
CA LEU A 180 6.12 1.16 -20.67
C LEU A 180 6.88 0.30 -21.70
N ASN A 181 6.33 0.07 -22.88
CA ASN A 181 6.98 -0.72 -23.94
C ASN A 181 8.18 0.00 -24.59
N SER A 182 8.26 1.31 -24.47
CA SER A 182 9.38 2.14 -24.93
C SER A 182 9.57 3.31 -23.98
N PRO A 183 10.01 3.07 -22.73
CA PRO A 183 10.11 4.10 -21.74
C PRO A 183 11.27 5.05 -22.08
N ILE A 184 10.93 6.26 -22.50
CA ILE A 184 11.87 7.37 -22.66
C ILE A 184 11.50 8.37 -21.59
N ALA A 185 12.48 8.75 -20.77
CA ALA A 185 12.28 9.80 -19.77
C ALA A 185 11.87 11.09 -20.48
N SER A 186 10.72 11.64 -20.12
CA SER A 186 10.28 12.94 -20.62
C SER A 186 10.97 14.06 -19.84
N PRO A 187 11.43 15.13 -20.49
CA PRO A 187 11.94 16.30 -19.78
C PRO A 187 10.92 16.95 -18.82
N ASP A 188 9.62 16.78 -19.12
CA ASP A 188 8.50 17.28 -18.34
C ASP A 188 7.85 16.18 -17.48
N ALA A 189 8.60 15.10 -17.18
CA ALA A 189 8.08 13.97 -16.43
C ALA A 189 7.57 14.39 -15.04
N LYS A 190 6.50 13.77 -14.61
CA LYS A 190 5.93 13.96 -13.26
C LYS A 190 6.96 13.58 -12.20
N THR A 191 7.19 14.49 -11.27
CA THR A 191 8.04 14.27 -10.11
C THR A 191 7.23 13.70 -8.95
N LEU A 192 7.89 12.99 -8.05
CA LEU A 192 7.27 12.49 -6.82
C LEU A 192 6.68 13.64 -5.98
N VAL A 193 7.36 14.78 -5.92
CA VAL A 193 6.85 15.99 -5.25
C VAL A 193 5.48 16.40 -5.79
N SER A 194 5.30 16.40 -7.11
CA SER A 194 4.03 16.76 -7.75
C SER A 194 2.92 15.78 -7.38
N VAL A 195 3.23 14.48 -7.37
CA VAL A 195 2.30 13.41 -6.99
C VAL A 195 1.92 13.52 -5.51
N LEU A 196 2.86 13.79 -4.62
CA LEU A 196 2.60 13.98 -3.19
C LEU A 196 1.76 15.25 -2.93
N SER A 197 1.97 16.30 -3.70
CA SER A 197 1.12 17.51 -3.67
C SER A 197 -0.31 17.20 -4.09
N ASP A 198 -0.50 16.38 -5.14
CA ASP A 198 -1.82 15.90 -5.55
C ASP A 198 -2.46 15.01 -4.47
N ALA A 199 -1.65 14.18 -3.80
CA ALA A 199 -2.10 13.34 -2.69
C ALA A 199 -2.76 14.15 -1.58
N ARG A 200 -2.22 15.33 -1.23
CA ARG A 200 -2.80 16.22 -0.21
C ARG A 200 -4.21 16.72 -0.56
N ARG A 201 -4.50 16.86 -1.86
CA ARG A 201 -5.85 17.26 -2.32
C ARG A 201 -6.83 16.10 -2.35
N ILE A 202 -6.33 14.88 -2.60
CA ILE A 202 -7.13 13.68 -2.79
C ILE A 202 -7.38 12.96 -1.46
N ALA A 203 -6.34 12.80 -0.65
CA ALA A 203 -6.38 12.04 0.60
C ALA A 203 -7.06 12.85 1.72
N LYS A 204 -8.24 12.40 2.13
CA LYS A 204 -9.00 13.03 3.22
C LYS A 204 -8.43 12.63 4.58
N PRO A 205 -8.58 13.48 5.62
CA PRO A 205 -8.20 13.13 6.98
C PRO A 205 -8.80 11.79 7.43
N GLY A 206 -7.99 10.98 8.13
CA GLY A 206 -8.40 9.66 8.63
C GLY A 206 -8.32 8.52 7.62
N CYS A 207 -7.94 8.76 6.37
CA CYS A 207 -7.68 7.69 5.39
C CYS A 207 -6.34 6.99 5.64
N ALA A 208 -6.18 5.82 5.01
CA ALA A 208 -4.88 5.18 4.84
C ALA A 208 -4.36 5.45 3.42
N LEU A 209 -3.08 5.77 3.30
CA LEU A 209 -2.43 6.04 2.04
C LEU A 209 -1.22 5.11 1.88
N PHE A 210 -1.26 4.26 0.88
CA PHE A 210 -0.15 3.42 0.47
C PHE A 210 0.48 4.01 -0.78
N ILE A 211 1.79 4.27 -0.76
CA ILE A 211 2.54 4.79 -1.91
C ILE A 211 3.58 3.76 -2.30
N VAL A 212 3.45 3.21 -3.51
CA VAL A 212 4.34 2.19 -4.06
C VAL A 212 5.19 2.82 -5.15
N SER A 213 6.50 2.92 -4.94
CA SER A 213 7.45 3.55 -5.86
C SER A 213 8.87 3.03 -5.61
N ASP A 214 9.80 3.29 -6.50
CA ASP A 214 11.23 3.17 -6.26
C ASP A 214 11.82 4.39 -5.55
N PHE A 215 11.03 5.46 -5.42
CA PHE A 215 11.41 6.71 -4.75
C PHE A 215 12.72 7.32 -5.25
N HIS A 216 13.15 7.06 -6.50
CA HIS A 216 14.44 7.49 -7.03
C HIS A 216 14.65 9.01 -6.99
N ASP A 217 13.57 9.80 -7.10
CA ASP A 217 13.56 11.26 -7.03
C ASP A 217 13.09 11.80 -5.66
N TYR A 218 13.20 10.98 -4.60
CA TYR A 218 12.85 11.39 -3.24
C TYR A 218 13.86 12.39 -2.69
N ASP A 219 13.39 13.56 -2.28
CA ASP A 219 14.18 14.67 -1.79
C ASP A 219 13.56 15.35 -0.54
N GLN A 220 14.13 16.48 -0.13
CA GLN A 220 13.64 17.26 1.01
C GLN A 220 12.24 17.86 0.75
N PHE A 221 11.89 18.18 -0.49
CA PHE A 221 10.56 18.69 -0.84
C PHE A 221 9.52 17.57 -0.72
N CYS A 222 9.87 16.34 -1.10
CA CYS A 222 9.05 15.14 -0.86
C CYS A 222 8.82 14.94 0.64
N GLU A 223 9.85 15.07 1.47
CA GLU A 223 9.74 14.95 2.93
C GLU A 223 8.75 15.97 3.51
N GLN A 224 8.79 17.22 3.04
CA GLN A 224 7.84 18.26 3.47
C GLN A 224 6.39 17.89 3.11
N GLN A 225 6.15 17.39 1.90
CA GLN A 225 4.81 16.96 1.49
C GLN A 225 4.32 15.77 2.34
N LEU A 226 5.21 14.81 2.62
CA LEU A 226 4.89 13.67 3.47
C LEU A 226 4.61 14.07 4.91
N PHE A 227 5.33 15.04 5.46
CA PHE A 227 5.06 15.59 6.79
C PHE A 227 3.63 16.11 6.90
N GLU A 228 3.21 16.92 5.93
CA GLU A 228 1.84 17.46 5.91
C GLU A 228 0.77 16.36 5.75
N LEU A 229 1.04 15.35 4.92
CA LEU A 229 0.16 14.19 4.74
C LEU A 229 0.04 13.37 6.02
N ALA A 230 1.17 13.05 6.68
CA ALA A 230 1.22 12.20 7.85
C ALA A 230 0.49 12.79 9.08
N ARG A 231 0.30 14.10 9.13
CA ARG A 231 -0.47 14.75 10.22
C ARG A 231 -1.91 14.29 10.30
N HIS A 232 -2.51 13.90 9.18
CA HIS A 232 -3.94 13.63 9.07
C HIS A 232 -4.28 12.30 8.42
N THR A 233 -3.28 11.61 7.87
CA THR A 233 -3.44 10.33 7.17
C THR A 233 -2.43 9.32 7.71
N ASP A 234 -2.77 8.04 7.62
CA ASP A 234 -1.86 6.95 7.96
C ASP A 234 -1.10 6.54 6.69
N VAL A 235 0.12 7.02 6.57
CA VAL A 235 0.94 6.82 5.38
C VAL A 235 1.80 5.58 5.53
N THR A 236 1.83 4.77 4.49
CA THR A 236 2.76 3.65 4.33
C THR A 236 3.49 3.79 3.00
N LEU A 237 4.79 3.93 3.06
CA LEU A 237 5.67 3.90 1.88
C LEU A 237 6.08 2.46 1.58
N ILE A 238 6.02 2.07 0.32
CA ILE A 238 6.42 0.76 -0.15
C ILE A 238 7.46 0.95 -1.25
N HIS A 239 8.70 0.79 -0.86
CA HIS A 239 9.85 0.89 -1.73
C HIS A 239 10.02 -0.41 -2.52
N VAL A 240 10.11 -0.30 -3.84
CA VAL A 240 10.40 -1.41 -4.75
C VAL A 240 11.75 -1.19 -5.41
N PHE A 241 12.59 -2.20 -5.41
CA PHE A 241 13.94 -2.12 -5.98
C PHE A 241 14.36 -3.43 -6.64
N ASP A 242 15.38 -3.35 -7.49
CA ASP A 242 16.02 -4.54 -8.06
C ASP A 242 17.38 -4.78 -7.39
N PRO A 243 17.78 -6.03 -7.10
CA PRO A 243 19.07 -6.33 -6.49
C PRO A 243 20.27 -5.78 -7.27
N LEU A 244 20.15 -5.60 -8.59
CA LEU A 244 21.20 -5.02 -9.39
C LEU A 244 21.37 -3.51 -9.14
N GLU A 245 20.34 -2.81 -8.64
CA GLU A 245 20.45 -1.41 -8.21
C GLU A 245 21.20 -1.31 -6.87
N GLN A 246 21.10 -2.33 -6.03
CA GLN A 246 21.77 -2.37 -4.74
C GLN A 246 23.26 -2.66 -4.89
N ALA A 247 23.62 -3.66 -5.73
CA ALA A 247 25.00 -4.07 -5.91
C ALA A 247 25.26 -4.59 -7.32
N LEU A 248 26.34 -4.14 -7.93
CA LEU A 248 26.81 -4.66 -9.19
C LEU A 248 27.64 -5.93 -8.97
N LYS A 249 27.16 -7.07 -9.50
CA LYS A 249 27.96 -8.30 -9.46
C LYS A 249 29.18 -8.14 -10.34
N SER A 250 30.36 -8.37 -9.80
CA SER A 250 31.63 -8.36 -10.54
C SER A 250 31.61 -9.37 -11.68
N ASN A 251 32.29 -9.09 -12.78
CA ASN A 251 32.56 -9.92 -13.96
C ASN A 251 31.52 -9.90 -15.10
N ALA A 252 30.42 -9.18 -15.00
CA ALA A 252 29.52 -9.00 -16.14
C ALA A 252 29.77 -7.63 -16.79
N ARG A 253 30.03 -7.58 -18.10
CA ARG A 253 30.01 -6.31 -18.84
C ARG A 253 28.56 -5.86 -18.97
N LEU A 254 28.15 -4.96 -18.08
CA LEU A 254 26.79 -4.43 -18.07
C LEU A 254 26.72 -3.14 -18.90
N SER A 255 25.74 -3.08 -19.76
CA SER A 255 25.34 -1.85 -20.46
C SER A 255 23.95 -1.45 -20.00
N VAL A 256 23.79 -0.22 -19.57
CA VAL A 256 22.48 0.38 -19.25
C VAL A 256 22.08 1.35 -20.35
N SER A 257 20.78 1.48 -20.55
CA SER A 257 20.23 2.42 -21.53
C SER A 257 18.99 3.08 -20.96
N ASP A 258 18.84 4.38 -21.20
CA ASP A 258 17.63 5.16 -20.94
C ASP A 258 16.66 5.20 -22.13
N GLY A 259 16.92 4.36 -23.14
CA GLY A 259 16.18 4.33 -24.41
C GLY A 259 16.78 5.21 -25.50
N VAL A 260 17.60 6.20 -25.15
CA VAL A 260 18.29 7.12 -26.10
C VAL A 260 19.79 6.90 -26.03
N ASN A 261 20.36 6.92 -24.85
CA ASN A 261 21.80 6.76 -24.63
C ASN A 261 22.09 5.35 -24.11
N ARG A 262 23.31 4.90 -24.39
CA ARG A 262 23.81 3.63 -23.84
C ARG A 262 25.14 3.87 -23.16
N LEU A 263 25.24 3.42 -21.90
CA LEU A 263 26.45 3.52 -21.09
C LEU A 263 26.91 2.13 -20.70
N GLN A 264 28.22 1.86 -20.88
CA GLN A 264 28.83 0.66 -20.36
C GLN A 264 29.33 0.95 -18.95
N LEU A 265 28.90 0.14 -17.98
CA LEU A 265 29.33 0.29 -16.60
C LEU A 265 30.70 -0.37 -16.40
N PRO A 266 31.65 0.28 -15.69
CA PRO A 266 32.96 -0.29 -15.37
C PRO A 266 32.84 -1.25 -14.17
N THR A 267 32.18 -2.36 -14.39
CA THR A 267 31.85 -3.36 -13.34
C THR A 267 33.06 -4.16 -12.84
N ASP A 268 34.22 -4.02 -13.46
CA ASP A 268 35.51 -4.56 -13.03
C ASP A 268 36.28 -3.63 -12.10
N ASN A 269 35.82 -2.38 -11.91
CA ASN A 269 36.43 -1.40 -11.04
C ASN A 269 35.80 -1.47 -9.63
N ALA A 270 36.57 -1.87 -8.63
CA ALA A 270 36.10 -2.00 -7.25
C ALA A 270 35.67 -0.68 -6.62
N ASP A 271 36.37 0.43 -6.93
CA ASP A 271 36.00 1.75 -6.41
C ASP A 271 34.64 2.21 -6.96
N PHE A 272 34.38 1.91 -8.24
CA PHE A 272 33.09 2.19 -8.85
C PHE A 272 31.97 1.34 -8.23
N GLN A 273 32.21 0.04 -8.01
CA GLN A 273 31.23 -0.82 -7.35
C GLN A 273 30.90 -0.30 -5.95
N GLN A 274 31.91 0.05 -5.16
CA GLN A 274 31.71 0.59 -3.81
C GLN A 274 30.95 1.92 -3.83
N ALA A 275 31.30 2.82 -4.74
CA ALA A 275 30.59 4.11 -4.90
C ALA A 275 29.12 3.89 -5.30
N TYR A 276 28.86 2.92 -6.16
CA TYR A 276 27.51 2.54 -6.58
C TYR A 276 26.65 2.02 -5.41
N GLU A 277 27.20 1.08 -4.65
CA GLU A 277 26.55 0.53 -3.45
C GLU A 277 26.30 1.62 -2.39
N ASN A 278 27.29 2.49 -2.17
CA ASN A 278 27.14 3.60 -1.23
C ASN A 278 26.02 4.55 -1.65
N ALA A 279 25.93 4.91 -2.94
CA ALA A 279 24.89 5.78 -3.46
C ALA A 279 23.47 5.20 -3.23
N PHE A 280 23.30 3.90 -3.46
CA PHE A 280 22.03 3.22 -3.16
C PHE A 280 21.72 3.24 -1.65
N ASN A 281 22.71 2.86 -0.82
CA ASN A 281 22.55 2.80 0.63
C ASN A 281 22.26 4.18 1.23
N ASP A 282 22.91 5.23 0.75
CA ASP A 282 22.69 6.61 1.19
C ASP A 282 21.26 7.07 0.83
N HIS A 283 20.80 6.77 -0.37
CA HIS A 283 19.45 7.09 -0.81
C HIS A 283 18.38 6.36 0.02
N VAL A 284 18.51 5.05 0.18
CA VAL A 284 17.59 4.23 1.01
C VAL A 284 17.69 4.65 2.49
N GLY A 285 18.89 4.98 2.96
CA GLY A 285 19.14 5.51 4.29
C GLY A 285 18.41 6.84 4.52
N PHE A 286 18.46 7.76 3.55
CA PHE A 286 17.75 9.04 3.60
C PHE A 286 16.24 8.81 3.68
N LEU A 287 15.67 7.97 2.79
CA LEU A 287 14.25 7.62 2.80
C LEU A 287 13.81 6.98 4.13
N SER A 288 14.61 6.04 4.65
CA SER A 288 14.32 5.35 5.92
C SER A 288 14.36 6.29 7.12
N ASN A 289 15.34 7.20 7.17
CA ASN A 289 15.47 8.17 8.24
C ASN A 289 14.33 9.19 8.20
N SER A 290 13.94 9.65 7.01
CA SER A 290 12.77 10.51 6.82
C SER A 290 11.48 9.82 7.30
N ALA A 291 11.25 8.58 6.89
CA ALA A 291 10.09 7.81 7.34
C ALA A 291 10.04 7.67 8.88
N LYS A 292 11.17 7.38 9.51
CA LYS A 292 11.28 7.30 10.98
C LYS A 292 10.96 8.64 11.66
N ARG A 293 11.53 9.75 11.18
CA ARG A 293 11.25 11.09 11.73
C ARG A 293 9.79 11.46 11.64
N LEU A 294 9.13 11.07 10.54
CA LEU A 294 7.73 11.36 10.28
C LEU A 294 6.75 10.37 10.91
N GLY A 295 7.23 9.29 11.55
CA GLY A 295 6.40 8.22 12.09
C GLY A 295 5.65 7.42 11.01
N ILE A 296 6.18 7.40 9.78
CA ILE A 296 5.62 6.72 8.61
C ILE A 296 6.19 5.30 8.54
N THR A 297 5.34 4.34 8.20
CA THR A 297 5.80 2.96 7.93
C THR A 297 6.49 2.90 6.56
N LEU A 298 7.72 2.38 6.52
CA LEU A 298 8.43 2.04 5.29
C LEU A 298 8.56 0.52 5.18
N LEU A 299 8.15 -0.02 4.03
CA LEU A 299 8.34 -1.42 3.65
C LEU A 299 9.20 -1.44 2.39
N SER A 300 10.08 -2.45 2.24
CA SER A 300 10.91 -2.60 1.05
C SER A 300 10.77 -4.01 0.50
N TYR A 301 10.64 -4.13 -0.84
CA TYR A 301 10.50 -5.38 -1.56
C TYR A 301 11.39 -5.38 -2.78
N ALA A 302 12.18 -6.45 -2.93
CA ALA A 302 13.01 -6.66 -4.11
C ALA A 302 12.22 -7.40 -5.21
N THR A 303 12.63 -7.20 -6.47
CA THR A 303 12.05 -7.90 -7.63
C THR A 303 12.20 -9.43 -7.58
N VAL A 304 13.10 -9.93 -6.74
CA VAL A 304 13.38 -11.37 -6.55
C VAL A 304 12.64 -11.98 -5.36
N ASP A 305 11.96 -11.17 -4.56
CA ASP A 305 11.29 -11.62 -3.35
C ASP A 305 10.04 -12.47 -3.65
N ASN A 306 9.75 -13.38 -2.73
CA ASN A 306 8.43 -14.03 -2.70
C ASN A 306 7.40 -13.06 -2.11
N LEU A 307 6.83 -12.21 -2.97
CA LEU A 307 5.91 -11.15 -2.57
C LEU A 307 4.74 -11.68 -1.72
N GLN A 308 4.14 -12.81 -2.13
CA GLN A 308 2.95 -13.33 -1.44
C GLN A 308 3.27 -13.80 -0.02
N LEU A 309 4.46 -14.36 0.19
CA LEU A 309 4.92 -14.76 1.51
C LEU A 309 5.18 -13.53 2.38
N MET A 310 5.92 -12.55 1.87
CA MET A 310 6.27 -11.33 2.62
C MET A 310 5.04 -10.49 2.99
N LEU A 311 4.05 -10.37 2.08
CA LEU A 311 2.80 -9.69 2.39
C LEU A 311 2.02 -10.41 3.50
N ARG A 312 2.02 -11.75 3.51
CA ARG A 312 1.40 -12.53 4.59
C ARG A 312 2.12 -12.33 5.92
N GLU A 313 3.44 -12.40 5.96
CA GLU A 313 4.21 -12.16 7.18
C GLU A 313 3.93 -10.78 7.76
N ARG A 314 3.75 -9.77 6.90
CA ARG A 314 3.50 -8.40 7.32
C ARG A 314 2.06 -8.14 7.71
N PHE A 315 1.10 -8.68 6.95
CA PHE A 315 -0.31 -8.32 7.03
C PHE A 315 -1.24 -9.48 7.41
N ALA A 316 -0.74 -10.69 7.70
CA ALA A 316 -1.60 -11.74 8.21
C ALA A 316 -2.14 -11.40 9.60
N ALA A 317 -3.36 -11.83 9.88
CA ALA A 317 -3.90 -11.76 11.23
C ALA A 317 -2.98 -12.55 12.17
N LYS A 318 -2.40 -11.89 13.16
CA LYS A 318 -1.69 -12.57 14.25
C LYS A 318 -2.73 -13.44 14.97
N LYS A 319 -2.47 -14.77 14.96
CA LYS A 319 -3.28 -15.73 15.71
C LYS A 319 -3.13 -15.52 17.20
#